data_251ffbf4b1a5a57d12a68de1bc079ccb
#
_entry.id   251ffbf4b1a5a57d12a68de1bc079ccb
#
_cell.length_a   1.000
_cell.length_b   1.000
_cell.length_c   1.000
_cell.angle_alpha   90.00
_cell.angle_beta   90.00
_cell.angle_gamma   90.00
#
_symmetry.space_group_name_H-M   'P 1'
#
loop_
_entity.id
_entity.type
_entity.pdbx_description
1 polymer ?
#
loop_
_entity_poly.entity_id
_entity_poly.type
_entity_poly.pdbx_seq_one_letter_code
_entity_poly.pdbx_strand_id
1 'polypeptide(L)'
;AYDAHTLTDKSFHIYSLGQQRNLDGIEMARISRGVDHDTFEREPSLTSIINASSPLRYDHPMLEGVIQMSARNQVIIITPFTLAGAMAPITLAGALVQQNAEALAGLVFTQVVRSGAPAVYGGFTSNVDMRTGAPAFGTPEYAKAALVGGQLARRYRIPYRSSAVSASNAVDAQAGYETVWALWGAIMGGANFVMHGAGWMEGGLHASYEKMVIDADLLNMVSTFLAPIDLSEDAL
;
A
#
# COMPACT_ATOMS: atom_id res chain seq x y z
N ALA A 1 -14.91 3.64 -9.19
CA ALA A 1 -15.33 4.57 -8.11
C ALA A 1 -16.80 4.34 -7.72
N TYR A 2 -17.76 4.38 -8.65
CA TYR A 2 -19.21 4.25 -8.33
C TYR A 2 -19.49 3.03 -7.43
N ASP A 3 -19.02 1.84 -7.80
CA ASP A 3 -19.25 0.61 -7.03
C ASP A 3 -18.66 0.68 -5.62
N ALA A 4 -17.49 1.30 -5.48
CA ALA A 4 -16.88 1.50 -4.17
C ALA A 4 -17.68 2.44 -3.27
N HIS A 5 -18.45 3.37 -3.85
CA HIS A 5 -19.29 4.28 -3.09
C HIS A 5 -20.67 3.69 -2.74
N THR A 6 -21.16 2.71 -3.51
CA THR A 6 -22.52 2.19 -3.40
C THR A 6 -22.62 0.80 -2.80
N LEU A 7 -21.55 -0.01 -2.88
CA LEU A 7 -21.54 -1.42 -2.47
C LEU A 7 -20.80 -1.70 -1.16
N THR A 8 -20.14 -0.70 -0.57
CA THR A 8 -19.45 -0.87 0.71
C THR A 8 -19.56 0.37 1.59
N ASP A 9 -19.52 0.16 2.89
CA ASP A 9 -19.41 1.19 3.94
C ASP A 9 -17.95 1.44 4.38
N LYS A 10 -16.99 0.75 3.76
CA LYS A 10 -15.57 0.87 4.09
C LYS A 10 -14.91 2.04 3.37
N SER A 11 -13.83 2.55 3.97
CA SER A 11 -12.98 3.54 3.31
C SER A 11 -12.40 2.95 2.02
N PHE A 12 -12.32 3.76 1.00
CA PHE A 12 -11.84 3.34 -0.30
C PHE A 12 -10.66 4.20 -0.77
N HIS A 13 -10.09 3.77 -1.87
CA HIS A 13 -8.88 4.31 -2.42
C HIS A 13 -9.11 4.81 -3.85
N ILE A 14 -8.46 5.91 -4.21
CA ILE A 14 -8.40 6.39 -5.60
C ILE A 14 -6.96 6.40 -6.10
N TYR A 15 -6.78 6.24 -7.41
CA TYR A 15 -5.47 6.37 -8.05
C TYR A 15 -5.27 7.80 -8.57
N SER A 16 -4.07 8.33 -8.37
CA SER A 16 -3.66 9.63 -8.90
C SER A 16 -3.30 9.51 -10.39
N LEU A 17 -4.32 9.65 -11.25
CA LEU A 17 -4.22 9.50 -12.70
C LEU A 17 -4.42 10.83 -13.46
N GLY A 18 -3.97 11.92 -12.87
CA GLY A 18 -4.08 13.28 -13.41
C GLY A 18 -5.16 14.11 -12.74
N GLN A 19 -5.07 15.42 -12.96
CA GLN A 19 -5.80 16.44 -12.20
C GLN A 19 -7.31 16.21 -12.14
N GLN A 20 -7.96 16.06 -13.29
CA GLN A 20 -9.42 15.98 -13.33
C GLN A 20 -9.92 14.73 -12.61
N ARG A 21 -9.31 13.56 -12.84
CA ARG A 21 -9.72 12.31 -12.21
C ARG A 21 -9.54 12.33 -10.69
N ASN A 22 -8.50 13.00 -10.20
CA ASN A 22 -8.29 13.17 -8.76
C ASN A 22 -9.39 14.05 -8.15
N LEU A 23 -9.69 15.18 -8.78
CA LEU A 23 -10.74 16.10 -8.32
C LEU A 23 -12.12 15.43 -8.35
N ASP A 24 -12.44 14.70 -9.41
CA ASP A 24 -13.69 13.93 -9.52
C ASP A 24 -13.80 12.88 -8.41
N GLY A 25 -12.70 12.13 -8.15
CA GLY A 25 -12.66 11.12 -7.09
C GLY A 25 -12.82 11.72 -5.69
N ILE A 26 -12.22 12.86 -5.42
CA ILE A 26 -12.36 13.61 -4.16
C ILE A 26 -13.81 14.07 -3.99
N GLU A 27 -14.41 14.63 -5.04
CA GLU A 27 -15.79 15.12 -5.00
C GLU A 27 -16.80 13.98 -4.86
N MET A 28 -16.60 12.85 -5.55
CA MET A 28 -17.41 11.65 -5.37
C MET A 28 -17.35 11.13 -3.93
N ALA A 29 -16.19 11.14 -3.31
CA ALA A 29 -16.04 10.74 -1.91
C ALA A 29 -16.80 11.68 -0.96
N ARG A 30 -16.72 12.98 -1.18
CA ARG A 30 -17.46 13.96 -0.40
C ARG A 30 -18.98 13.77 -0.52
N ILE A 31 -19.47 13.62 -1.77
CA ILE A 31 -20.91 13.40 -2.04
C ILE A 31 -21.40 12.12 -1.38
N SER A 32 -20.65 11.01 -1.50
CA SER A 32 -21.06 9.72 -0.92
C SER A 32 -21.13 9.75 0.61
N ARG A 33 -20.33 10.61 1.25
CA ARG A 33 -20.41 10.86 2.69
C ARG A 33 -21.55 11.82 3.09
N GLY A 34 -22.15 12.54 2.16
CA GLY A 34 -23.19 13.50 2.42
C GLY A 34 -22.74 14.71 3.26
N VAL A 35 -21.48 15.12 3.14
CA VAL A 35 -20.89 16.20 3.95
C VAL A 35 -20.52 17.42 3.08
N ASP A 36 -20.40 18.59 3.72
CA ASP A 36 -19.85 19.78 3.08
C ASP A 36 -18.30 19.72 2.94
N HIS A 37 -17.74 20.67 2.23
CA HIS A 37 -16.29 20.74 1.99
C HIS A 37 -15.49 20.88 3.28
N ASP A 38 -15.95 21.71 4.20
CA ASP A 38 -15.26 21.99 5.46
C ASP A 38 -15.21 20.73 6.35
N THR A 39 -16.31 20.00 6.43
CA THR A 39 -16.37 18.73 7.15
C THR A 39 -15.51 17.67 6.49
N PHE A 40 -15.53 17.58 5.16
CA PHE A 40 -14.69 16.64 4.42
C PHE A 40 -13.19 16.89 4.64
N GLU A 41 -12.77 18.16 4.73
CA GLU A 41 -11.38 18.50 5.03
C GLU A 41 -11.00 18.25 6.50
N ARG A 42 -11.93 18.43 7.44
CA ARG A 42 -11.66 18.13 8.86
C ARG A 42 -11.59 16.63 9.14
N GLU A 43 -12.28 15.81 8.36
CA GLU A 43 -12.42 14.36 8.55
C GLU A 43 -11.85 13.59 7.35
N PRO A 44 -10.52 13.37 7.28
CA PRO A 44 -9.93 12.62 6.18
C PRO A 44 -10.58 11.24 6.00
N SER A 45 -11.04 10.93 4.80
CA SER A 45 -11.83 9.74 4.52
C SER A 45 -11.49 9.06 3.21
N LEU A 46 -10.58 9.65 2.46
CA LEU A 46 -10.13 9.15 1.17
C LEU A 46 -8.62 8.93 1.20
N THR A 47 -8.17 7.83 0.60
CA THR A 47 -6.75 7.54 0.43
C THR A 47 -6.34 7.58 -1.04
N SER A 48 -5.10 7.97 -1.31
CA SER A 48 -4.49 7.81 -2.63
C SER A 48 -3.04 7.34 -2.50
N ILE A 49 -2.65 6.39 -3.36
CA ILE A 49 -1.26 5.96 -3.47
C ILE A 49 -0.53 6.85 -4.46
N ILE A 50 0.66 7.24 -4.06
CA ILE A 50 1.63 7.96 -4.89
C ILE A 50 2.87 7.09 -5.01
N ASN A 51 3.13 6.61 -6.22
CA ASN A 51 4.33 5.85 -6.53
C ASN A 51 5.45 6.79 -7.00
N ALA A 52 6.68 6.51 -6.57
CA ALA A 52 7.85 7.08 -7.22
C ALA A 52 8.07 6.38 -8.58
N SER A 53 8.47 7.14 -9.58
CA SER A 53 8.98 6.61 -10.85
C SER A 53 10.46 6.31 -10.68
N SER A 54 10.76 5.27 -9.89
CA SER A 54 12.14 4.90 -9.51
C SER A 54 13.06 4.73 -10.75
N PRO A 55 14.31 5.16 -10.70
CA PRO A 55 14.99 5.70 -9.53
C PRO A 55 14.77 7.23 -9.34
N LEU A 56 14.54 7.64 -8.09
CA LEU A 56 14.67 9.01 -7.58
C LEU A 56 13.82 10.07 -8.34
N ARG A 57 12.64 9.70 -8.82
CA ARG A 57 11.77 10.59 -9.59
C ARG A 57 10.30 10.41 -9.20
N TYR A 58 9.55 11.49 -9.25
CA TYR A 58 8.09 11.50 -9.29
C TYR A 58 7.61 12.10 -10.61
N ASP A 59 6.62 11.50 -11.22
CA ASP A 59 6.01 12.05 -12.42
C ASP A 59 4.97 13.12 -12.11
N HIS A 60 4.60 13.88 -13.13
CA HIS A 60 3.67 14.99 -12.99
C HIS A 60 2.29 14.55 -12.45
N PRO A 61 1.62 13.49 -12.94
CA PRO A 61 0.34 13.07 -12.40
C PRO A 61 0.39 12.68 -10.91
N MET A 62 1.48 12.06 -10.47
CA MET A 62 1.68 11.70 -9.05
C MET A 62 1.87 12.94 -8.18
N LEU A 63 2.67 13.91 -8.64
CA LEU A 63 2.85 15.18 -7.91
C LEU A 63 1.55 16.00 -7.85
N GLU A 64 0.77 16.04 -8.91
CA GLU A 64 -0.57 16.64 -8.88
C GLU A 64 -1.47 15.95 -7.83
N GLY A 65 -1.43 14.62 -7.76
CA GLY A 65 -2.14 13.86 -6.74
C GLY A 65 -1.74 14.26 -5.32
N VAL A 66 -0.43 14.42 -5.06
CA VAL A 66 0.06 14.91 -3.77
C VAL A 66 -0.53 16.30 -3.46
N ILE A 67 -0.46 17.23 -4.42
CA ILE A 67 -0.95 18.60 -4.23
C ILE A 67 -2.45 18.59 -3.90
N GLN A 68 -3.25 17.89 -4.72
CA GLN A 68 -4.71 17.94 -4.60
C GLN A 68 -5.25 17.27 -3.35
N MET A 69 -4.69 16.11 -3.01
CA MET A 69 -5.09 15.36 -1.81
C MET A 69 -4.61 16.06 -0.53
N SER A 70 -3.34 16.46 -0.48
CA SER A 70 -2.79 17.13 0.71
C SER A 70 -3.47 18.47 0.96
N ALA A 71 -3.72 19.29 -0.08
CA ALA A 71 -4.43 20.57 0.06
C ALA A 71 -5.82 20.39 0.67
N ARG A 72 -6.47 19.26 0.45
CA ARG A 72 -7.80 18.93 1.00
C ARG A 72 -7.74 18.02 2.23
N ASN A 73 -6.58 17.90 2.86
CA ASN A 73 -6.37 17.10 4.06
C ASN A 73 -6.74 15.62 3.90
N GLN A 74 -6.67 15.07 2.68
CA GLN A 74 -6.92 13.65 2.46
C GLN A 74 -5.63 12.86 2.54
N VAL A 75 -5.73 11.56 2.84
CA VAL A 75 -4.58 10.71 3.14
C VAL A 75 -3.77 10.38 1.90
N ILE A 76 -2.48 10.67 1.93
CA ILE A 76 -1.51 10.26 0.91
C ILE A 76 -0.67 9.09 1.42
N ILE A 77 -0.57 8.05 0.63
CA ILE A 77 0.29 6.90 0.87
C ILE A 77 1.47 6.97 -0.11
N ILE A 78 2.63 7.39 0.37
CA ILE A 78 3.85 7.47 -0.45
C ILE A 78 4.46 6.08 -0.56
N THR A 79 4.45 5.51 -1.76
CA THR A 79 4.85 4.12 -1.99
C THR A 79 5.85 4.03 -3.15
N PRO A 80 7.14 4.14 -2.90
CA PRO A 80 8.15 3.84 -3.92
C PRO A 80 8.04 2.39 -4.39
N PHE A 81 8.19 2.19 -5.70
CA PHE A 81 8.24 0.90 -6.34
C PHE A 81 9.68 0.60 -6.76
N THR A 82 10.49 0.11 -5.82
CA THR A 82 11.93 -0.09 -6.00
C THR A 82 12.26 -1.56 -6.21
N LEU A 83 12.46 -1.94 -7.46
CA LEU A 83 12.85 -3.31 -7.84
C LEU A 83 14.37 -3.44 -7.86
N ALA A 84 14.91 -4.21 -6.92
CA ALA A 84 16.33 -4.49 -6.82
C ALA A 84 16.82 -5.20 -8.09
N GLY A 85 17.83 -4.63 -8.75
CA GLY A 85 18.38 -5.13 -10.00
C GLY A 85 17.76 -4.56 -11.28
N ALA A 86 16.63 -3.83 -11.19
CA ALA A 86 16.00 -3.20 -12.35
C ALA A 86 15.86 -1.68 -12.19
N MET A 87 15.28 -1.22 -11.08
CA MET A 87 14.99 0.20 -10.81
C MET A 87 15.74 0.73 -9.60
N ALA A 88 16.53 -0.13 -8.96
CA ALA A 88 17.30 0.15 -7.75
C ALA A 88 18.58 -0.69 -7.76
N PRO A 89 19.54 -0.40 -6.85
CA PRO A 89 20.70 -1.26 -6.67
C PRO A 89 20.34 -2.74 -6.49
N ILE A 90 21.20 -3.64 -6.97
CA ILE A 90 20.95 -5.10 -6.94
C ILE A 90 20.84 -5.65 -5.50
N THR A 91 21.50 -5.02 -4.53
CA THR A 91 21.44 -5.44 -3.14
C THR A 91 20.16 -4.93 -2.48
N LEU A 92 19.53 -5.76 -1.68
CA LEU A 92 18.31 -5.38 -0.94
C LEU A 92 18.55 -4.14 -0.05
N ALA A 93 19.70 -4.05 0.60
CA ALA A 93 20.06 -2.89 1.41
C ALA A 93 20.12 -1.60 0.58
N GLY A 94 20.75 -1.64 -0.59
CA GLY A 94 20.81 -0.50 -1.51
C GLY A 94 19.42 -0.09 -2.03
N ALA A 95 18.58 -1.07 -2.39
CA ALA A 95 17.20 -0.82 -2.81
C ALA A 95 16.36 -0.18 -1.68
N LEU A 96 16.55 -0.61 -0.45
CA LEU A 96 15.86 -0.04 0.73
C LEU A 96 16.34 1.38 1.06
N VAL A 97 17.63 1.70 0.87
CA VAL A 97 18.13 3.09 0.99
C VAL A 97 17.44 3.99 -0.04
N GLN A 98 17.34 3.55 -1.29
CA GLN A 98 16.64 4.28 -2.33
C GLN A 98 15.15 4.43 -2.02
N GLN A 99 14.46 3.33 -1.65
CA GLN A 99 13.05 3.38 -1.20
C GLN A 99 12.86 4.44 -0.14
N ASN A 100 13.72 4.44 0.87
CA ASN A 100 13.61 5.38 1.98
C ASN A 100 13.81 6.85 1.52
N ALA A 101 14.78 7.11 0.65
CA ALA A 101 15.01 8.44 0.11
C ALA A 101 13.80 8.95 -0.70
N GLU A 102 13.25 8.10 -1.57
CA GLU A 102 12.07 8.42 -2.36
C GLU A 102 10.84 8.64 -1.47
N ALA A 103 10.60 7.75 -0.49
CA ALA A 103 9.49 7.91 0.44
C ALA A 103 9.57 9.22 1.24
N LEU A 104 10.74 9.53 1.81
CA LEU A 104 10.93 10.77 2.57
C LEU A 104 10.74 12.01 1.71
N ALA A 105 11.22 12.01 0.46
CA ALA A 105 11.02 13.13 -0.46
C ALA A 105 9.51 13.39 -0.71
N GLY A 106 8.73 12.34 -0.97
CA GLY A 106 7.28 12.46 -1.12
C GLY A 106 6.59 12.93 0.15
N LEU A 107 6.96 12.38 1.31
CA LEU A 107 6.41 12.79 2.61
C LEU A 107 6.70 14.27 2.93
N VAL A 108 7.93 14.73 2.67
CA VAL A 108 8.28 16.16 2.82
C VAL A 108 7.43 17.01 1.89
N PHE A 109 7.23 16.58 0.66
CA PHE A 109 6.43 17.34 -0.31
C PHE A 109 4.96 17.47 0.14
N THR A 110 4.36 16.44 0.76
CA THR A 110 3.00 16.56 1.34
C THR A 110 2.94 17.68 2.38
N GLN A 111 3.97 17.79 3.24
CA GLN A 111 4.02 18.79 4.29
C GLN A 111 4.34 20.21 3.78
N VAL A 112 5.04 20.32 2.64
CA VAL A 112 5.23 21.60 1.94
C VAL A 112 3.92 22.10 1.35
N VAL A 113 3.09 21.21 0.81
CA VAL A 113 1.75 21.57 0.29
C VAL A 113 0.83 22.00 1.42
N ARG A 114 0.76 21.21 2.49
CA ARG A 114 -0.04 21.51 3.68
C ARG A 114 0.62 20.91 4.92
N SER A 115 1.06 21.76 5.81
CA SER A 115 1.60 21.34 7.10
C SER A 115 0.53 20.56 7.89
N GLY A 116 0.88 19.38 8.39
CA GLY A 116 -0.03 18.49 9.11
C GLY A 116 -0.92 17.62 8.20
N ALA A 117 -0.78 17.66 6.87
CA ALA A 117 -1.50 16.77 5.98
C ALA A 117 -1.22 15.30 6.34
N PRO A 118 -2.26 14.44 6.41
CA PRO A 118 -2.10 13.04 6.78
C PRO A 118 -1.34 12.28 5.70
N ALA A 119 -0.27 11.61 6.11
CA ALA A 119 0.60 10.86 5.21
C ALA A 119 1.00 9.51 5.81
N VAL A 120 1.19 8.52 4.95
CA VAL A 120 1.56 7.14 5.30
C VAL A 120 2.86 6.79 4.58
N TYR A 121 3.81 6.23 5.31
CA TYR A 121 5.02 5.65 4.73
C TYR A 121 4.67 4.32 4.06
N GLY A 122 4.90 4.21 2.77
CA GLY A 122 4.71 2.98 2.02
C GLY A 122 6.03 2.39 1.54
N GLY A 123 6.04 1.10 1.30
CA GLY A 123 7.13 0.37 0.66
C GLY A 123 6.58 -0.70 -0.25
N PHE A 124 7.21 -0.84 -1.41
CA PHE A 124 6.87 -1.87 -2.39
C PHE A 124 8.15 -2.38 -3.06
N THR A 125 9.18 -2.58 -2.25
CA THR A 125 10.49 -3.07 -2.68
C THR A 125 10.48 -4.59 -2.78
N SER A 126 10.96 -5.10 -3.88
CA SER A 126 11.20 -6.52 -4.13
C SER A 126 12.46 -6.67 -4.98
N ASN A 127 12.87 -7.90 -5.22
CA ASN A 127 13.82 -8.25 -6.27
C ASN A 127 13.09 -8.51 -7.60
N VAL A 128 13.86 -8.67 -8.66
CA VAL A 128 13.35 -9.15 -9.94
C VAL A 128 13.83 -10.58 -10.21
N ASP A 129 13.04 -11.33 -10.95
CA ASP A 129 13.52 -12.55 -11.58
C ASP A 129 14.51 -12.16 -12.68
N MET A 130 15.77 -12.52 -12.49
CA MET A 130 16.86 -12.16 -13.40
C MET A 130 16.75 -12.80 -14.80
N ARG A 131 15.86 -13.77 -14.98
CA ARG A 131 15.61 -14.43 -16.27
C ARG A 131 14.56 -13.71 -17.09
N THR A 132 13.53 -13.20 -16.46
CA THR A 132 12.35 -12.60 -17.10
C THR A 132 12.27 -11.09 -16.90
N GLY A 133 12.94 -10.54 -15.87
CA GLY A 133 12.81 -9.15 -15.46
C GLY A 133 11.51 -8.86 -14.70
N ALA A 134 10.66 -9.85 -14.47
CA ALA A 134 9.40 -9.68 -13.74
C ALA A 134 9.64 -9.47 -12.23
N PRO A 135 8.80 -8.69 -11.56
CA PRO A 135 8.86 -8.53 -10.11
C PRO A 135 8.63 -9.88 -9.40
N ALA A 136 9.54 -10.23 -8.47
CA ALA A 136 9.46 -11.47 -7.71
C ALA A 136 8.81 -11.23 -6.34
N PHE A 137 7.49 -11.11 -6.31
CA PHE A 137 6.73 -10.95 -5.07
C PHE A 137 6.52 -12.28 -4.34
N GLY A 138 6.27 -12.20 -3.03
CA GLY A 138 6.14 -13.39 -2.19
C GLY A 138 7.45 -14.11 -1.91
N THR A 139 8.59 -13.51 -2.26
CA THR A 139 9.94 -14.03 -1.98
C THR A 139 10.44 -13.64 -0.58
N PRO A 140 11.47 -14.31 -0.05
CA PRO A 140 12.12 -13.91 1.21
C PRO A 140 12.63 -12.47 1.19
N GLU A 141 13.14 -11.99 0.06
CA GLU A 141 13.61 -10.61 -0.13
C GLU A 141 12.46 -9.62 0.03
N TYR A 142 11.31 -9.93 -0.55
CA TYR A 142 10.10 -9.11 -0.42
C TYR A 142 9.63 -9.03 1.04
N ALA A 143 9.57 -10.17 1.74
CA ALA A 143 9.19 -10.21 3.15
C ALA A 143 10.18 -9.43 4.03
N LYS A 144 11.50 -9.57 3.79
CA LYS A 144 12.53 -8.77 4.48
C LYS A 144 12.37 -7.28 4.23
N ALA A 145 12.09 -6.89 2.98
CA ALA A 145 11.84 -5.48 2.64
C ALA A 145 10.62 -4.91 3.40
N ALA A 146 9.56 -5.69 3.52
CA ALA A 146 8.38 -5.29 4.29
C ALA A 146 8.70 -5.10 5.79
N LEU A 147 9.47 -6.01 6.40
CA LEU A 147 9.93 -5.88 7.79
C LEU A 147 10.75 -4.60 8.01
N VAL A 148 11.72 -4.32 7.14
CA VAL A 148 12.57 -3.13 7.24
C VAL A 148 11.75 -1.85 6.99
N GLY A 149 10.83 -1.87 6.01
CA GLY A 149 9.91 -0.76 5.78
C GLY A 149 9.11 -0.39 7.03
N GLY A 150 8.61 -1.40 7.75
CA GLY A 150 7.92 -1.20 9.03
C GLY A 150 8.83 -0.63 10.13
N GLN A 151 10.09 -1.05 10.20
CA GLN A 151 11.07 -0.48 11.13
C GLN A 151 11.34 1.00 10.83
N LEU A 152 11.51 1.36 9.56
CA LEU A 152 11.71 2.75 9.13
C LEU A 152 10.49 3.61 9.46
N ALA A 153 9.29 3.17 9.16
CA ALA A 153 8.05 3.88 9.48
C ALA A 153 7.92 4.16 10.99
N ARG A 154 8.19 3.15 11.84
CA ARG A 154 8.21 3.32 13.31
C ARG A 154 9.28 4.30 13.77
N ARG A 155 10.47 4.29 13.16
CA ARG A 155 11.52 5.28 13.45
C ARG A 155 11.06 6.71 13.19
N TYR A 156 10.28 6.90 12.12
CA TYR A 156 9.72 8.21 11.77
C TYR A 156 8.39 8.52 12.49
N ARG A 157 7.83 7.56 13.21
CA ARG A 157 6.51 7.66 13.87
C ARG A 157 5.39 7.99 12.89
N ILE A 158 5.40 7.35 11.74
CA ILE A 158 4.42 7.49 10.66
C ILE A 158 3.74 6.14 10.45
N PRO A 159 2.44 6.08 10.17
CA PRO A 159 1.77 4.84 9.80
C PRO A 159 2.44 4.16 8.61
N TYR A 160 2.39 2.84 8.59
CA TYR A 160 3.04 2.02 7.57
C TYR A 160 2.03 1.30 6.67
N ARG A 161 2.26 1.38 5.37
CA ARG A 161 1.57 0.60 4.35
C ARG A 161 2.51 -0.45 3.76
N SER A 162 2.06 -1.71 3.75
CA SER A 162 2.68 -2.81 3.04
C SER A 162 1.71 -3.45 2.04
N SER A 163 2.06 -4.61 1.49
CA SER A 163 1.31 -5.27 0.41
C SER A 163 1.46 -6.79 0.50
N ALA A 164 0.47 -7.51 -0.04
CA ALA A 164 0.43 -8.99 -0.05
C ALA A 164 0.26 -9.55 -1.47
N VAL A 165 0.97 -8.99 -2.43
CA VAL A 165 0.92 -9.39 -3.84
C VAL A 165 1.70 -10.70 -4.07
N SER A 166 1.15 -11.58 -4.92
CA SER A 166 1.78 -12.80 -5.43
C SER A 166 2.37 -12.58 -6.84
N ALA A 167 3.47 -13.26 -7.15
CA ALA A 167 4.05 -13.30 -8.49
C ALA A 167 3.50 -14.46 -9.34
N SER A 168 2.88 -15.47 -8.73
CA SER A 168 2.33 -16.62 -9.45
C SER A 168 1.33 -16.21 -10.54
N ASN A 169 1.35 -16.91 -11.66
CA ASN A 169 0.43 -16.74 -12.78
C ASN A 169 -0.66 -17.79 -12.84
N ALA A 170 -0.72 -18.68 -11.87
CA ALA A 170 -1.76 -19.71 -11.72
C ALA A 170 -2.30 -19.72 -10.29
N VAL A 171 -3.56 -20.13 -10.12
CA VAL A 171 -4.16 -20.31 -8.80
C VAL A 171 -3.79 -21.70 -8.29
N ASP A 172 -2.59 -21.82 -7.75
CA ASP A 172 -1.99 -23.07 -7.30
C ASP A 172 -1.31 -22.92 -5.94
N ALA A 173 -0.52 -23.92 -5.55
CA ALA A 173 0.22 -23.89 -4.30
C ALA A 173 1.20 -22.71 -4.22
N GLN A 174 1.81 -22.30 -5.36
CA GLN A 174 2.71 -21.16 -5.40
C GLN A 174 1.98 -19.85 -5.03
N ALA A 175 0.81 -19.62 -5.63
CA ALA A 175 -0.01 -18.46 -5.31
C ALA A 175 -0.36 -18.40 -3.81
N GLY A 176 -0.67 -19.56 -3.22
CA GLY A 176 -0.97 -19.65 -1.78
C GLY A 176 0.22 -19.30 -0.90
N TYR A 177 1.37 -19.97 -1.07
CA TYR A 177 2.51 -19.70 -0.19
C TYR A 177 3.13 -18.31 -0.40
N GLU A 178 3.13 -17.78 -1.61
CA GLU A 178 3.61 -16.42 -1.87
C GLU A 178 2.75 -15.37 -1.15
N THR A 179 1.42 -15.54 -1.15
CA THR A 179 0.52 -14.65 -0.42
C THR A 179 0.75 -14.75 1.10
N VAL A 180 0.85 -15.97 1.64
CA VAL A 180 1.17 -16.18 3.07
C VAL A 180 2.45 -15.46 3.44
N TRP A 181 3.50 -15.65 2.65
CA TRP A 181 4.83 -15.08 2.92
C TRP A 181 4.83 -13.56 2.83
N ALA A 182 4.11 -13.00 1.87
CA ALA A 182 3.95 -11.55 1.72
C ALA A 182 3.13 -10.95 2.88
N LEU A 183 2.02 -11.58 3.26
CA LEU A 183 1.21 -11.19 4.43
C LEU A 183 2.02 -11.27 5.72
N TRP A 184 2.79 -12.34 5.90
CA TRP A 184 3.66 -12.49 7.07
C TRP A 184 4.66 -11.34 7.19
N GLY A 185 5.34 -10.99 6.10
CA GLY A 185 6.26 -9.84 6.06
C GLY A 185 5.56 -8.52 6.41
N ALA A 186 4.38 -8.28 5.89
CA ALA A 186 3.60 -7.08 6.16
C ALA A 186 3.15 -6.99 7.63
N ILE A 187 2.58 -8.06 8.17
CA ILE A 187 2.04 -8.14 9.54
C ILE A 187 3.16 -8.04 10.56
N MET A 188 4.21 -8.84 10.41
CA MET A 188 5.36 -8.80 11.31
C MET A 188 6.16 -7.51 11.18
N GLY A 189 6.07 -6.83 10.03
CA GLY A 189 6.55 -5.46 9.83
C GLY A 189 5.73 -4.42 10.59
N GLY A 190 4.56 -4.78 11.11
CA GLY A 190 3.65 -3.86 11.80
C GLY A 190 2.93 -2.91 10.85
N ALA A 191 2.51 -3.40 9.69
CA ALA A 191 1.74 -2.61 8.74
C ALA A 191 0.37 -2.23 9.32
N ASN A 192 0.03 -0.95 9.23
CA ASN A 192 -1.29 -0.44 9.59
C ASN A 192 -2.29 -0.61 8.44
N PHE A 193 -1.79 -0.77 7.23
CA PHE A 193 -2.58 -0.96 6.02
C PHE A 193 -1.86 -1.93 5.08
N VAL A 194 -2.55 -2.99 4.66
CA VAL A 194 -2.03 -3.99 3.71
C VAL A 194 -2.87 -3.92 2.45
N MET A 195 -2.26 -3.53 1.34
CA MET A 195 -2.92 -3.56 0.02
C MET A 195 -2.73 -4.92 -0.66
N HIS A 196 -3.55 -5.14 -1.68
CA HIS A 196 -3.49 -6.35 -2.50
C HIS A 196 -3.65 -7.63 -1.66
N GLY A 197 -4.46 -7.56 -0.60
CA GLY A 197 -4.64 -8.66 0.35
C GLY A 197 -5.37 -9.87 -0.23
N ALA A 198 -6.11 -9.70 -1.34
CA ALA A 198 -6.86 -10.78 -1.96
C ALA A 198 -6.93 -10.64 -3.48
N GLY A 199 -6.82 -11.77 -4.19
CA GLY A 199 -7.07 -11.89 -5.61
C GLY A 199 -5.96 -11.44 -6.56
N TRP A 200 -4.91 -10.79 -6.09
CA TRP A 200 -3.83 -10.26 -6.93
C TRP A 200 -2.81 -11.32 -7.32
N MET A 201 -2.45 -11.37 -8.60
CA MET A 201 -1.52 -12.31 -9.22
C MET A 201 -0.60 -11.60 -10.22
N GLU A 202 0.42 -12.31 -10.73
CA GLU A 202 1.38 -11.82 -11.75
C GLU A 202 2.02 -10.47 -11.37
N GLY A 203 2.37 -10.31 -10.11
CA GLY A 203 2.97 -9.05 -9.66
C GLY A 203 2.03 -7.84 -9.70
N GLY A 204 0.73 -8.05 -9.73
CA GLY A 204 -0.29 -7.00 -9.80
C GLY A 204 -0.83 -6.74 -11.21
N LEU A 205 -0.46 -7.54 -12.19
CA LEU A 205 -0.95 -7.42 -13.58
C LEU A 205 -2.28 -8.13 -13.79
N HIS A 206 -2.62 -9.06 -12.90
CA HIS A 206 -3.81 -9.91 -13.02
C HIS A 206 -4.56 -9.99 -11.68
N ALA A 207 -5.88 -10.16 -11.76
CA ALA A 207 -6.74 -10.45 -10.62
C ALA A 207 -7.61 -11.67 -10.93
N SER A 208 -7.77 -12.57 -9.95
CA SER A 208 -8.58 -13.80 -10.06
C SER A 208 -9.62 -13.86 -8.96
N TYR A 209 -10.85 -14.18 -9.32
CA TYR A 209 -11.94 -14.41 -8.37
C TYR A 209 -11.70 -15.64 -7.50
N GLU A 210 -11.17 -16.73 -8.10
CA GLU A 210 -10.84 -17.95 -7.39
C GLU A 210 -9.78 -17.69 -6.33
N LYS A 211 -8.72 -16.96 -6.71
CA LYS A 211 -7.70 -16.55 -5.75
C LYS A 211 -8.24 -15.62 -4.67
N MET A 212 -9.16 -14.75 -5.00
CA MET A 212 -9.80 -13.86 -4.01
C MET A 212 -10.52 -14.65 -2.92
N VAL A 213 -11.19 -15.77 -3.27
CA VAL A 213 -11.87 -16.65 -2.31
C VAL A 213 -10.85 -17.36 -1.42
N ILE A 214 -9.77 -17.88 -1.99
CA ILE A 214 -8.68 -18.52 -1.23
C ILE A 214 -8.02 -17.51 -0.28
N ASP A 215 -7.70 -16.31 -0.77
CA ASP A 215 -7.08 -15.30 0.04
C ASP A 215 -8.01 -14.78 1.15
N ALA A 216 -9.32 -14.75 0.92
CA ALA A 216 -10.30 -14.40 1.96
C ALA A 216 -10.26 -15.38 3.15
N ASP A 217 -10.14 -16.68 2.87
CA ASP A 217 -9.95 -17.70 3.91
C ASP A 217 -8.62 -17.49 4.65
N LEU A 218 -7.55 -17.23 3.91
CA LEU A 218 -6.26 -16.92 4.46
C LEU A 218 -6.30 -15.68 5.40
N LEU A 219 -7.00 -14.63 4.98
CA LEU A 219 -7.17 -13.42 5.80
C LEU A 219 -7.97 -13.71 7.08
N ASN A 220 -8.93 -14.63 7.06
CA ASN A 220 -9.62 -15.10 8.27
C ASN A 220 -8.66 -15.81 9.23
N MET A 221 -7.77 -16.68 8.71
CA MET A 221 -6.72 -17.29 9.53
C MET A 221 -5.79 -16.24 10.17
N VAL A 222 -5.38 -15.24 9.39
CA VAL A 222 -4.56 -14.13 9.88
C VAL A 222 -5.30 -13.32 10.95
N SER A 223 -6.57 -13.02 10.74
CA SER A 223 -7.41 -12.32 11.73
C SER A 223 -7.48 -13.08 13.05
N THR A 224 -7.67 -14.40 12.98
CA THR A 224 -7.66 -15.27 14.17
C THR A 224 -6.29 -15.28 14.86
N PHE A 225 -5.20 -15.33 14.08
CA PHE A 225 -3.84 -15.28 14.61
C PHE A 225 -3.55 -13.96 15.34
N LEU A 226 -4.09 -12.85 14.87
CA LEU A 226 -3.89 -11.52 15.47
C LEU A 226 -4.82 -11.26 16.65
N ALA A 227 -5.85 -12.08 16.86
CA ALA A 227 -6.71 -11.94 18.02
C ALA A 227 -5.92 -12.21 19.32
N PRO A 228 -6.13 -11.41 20.38
CA PRO A 228 -5.48 -11.66 21.66
C PRO A 228 -5.93 -13.00 22.24
N ILE A 229 -5.05 -13.65 22.99
CA ILE A 229 -5.44 -14.81 23.80
C ILE A 229 -6.35 -14.30 24.92
N ASP A 230 -7.49 -14.96 25.12
CA ASP A 230 -8.37 -14.67 26.25
C ASP A 230 -7.70 -15.12 27.55
N LEU A 231 -7.52 -14.16 28.46
CA LEU A 231 -6.95 -14.38 29.80
C LEU A 231 -7.96 -14.07 30.90
N SER A 232 -9.26 -14.06 30.59
CA SER A 232 -10.33 -13.88 31.58
C SER A 232 -10.33 -15.05 32.57
N GLU A 233 -10.94 -14.84 33.75
CA GLU A 233 -11.10 -15.89 34.76
C GLU A 233 -11.89 -17.09 34.23
N ASP A 234 -12.83 -16.87 33.30
CA ASP A 234 -13.61 -17.93 32.66
C ASP A 234 -12.81 -18.75 31.63
N ALA A 235 -11.68 -18.23 31.14
CA ALA A 235 -10.81 -18.89 30.18
C ALA A 235 -9.64 -19.65 30.84
N LEU A 236 -9.34 -19.39 32.10
CA LEU A 236 -8.27 -19.98 32.90
C LEU A 236 -8.82 -21.01 33.88
#